data_753390fc07e9f379f655046b8c480ade
#
_entry.id   753390fc07e9f379f655046b8c480ade
#
_cell.length_a   1.000
_cell.length_b   1.000
_cell.length_c   1.000
_cell.angle_alpha   90.00
_cell.angle_beta   90.00
_cell.angle_gamma   90.00
#
_symmetry.space_group_name_H-M   'P 1'
#
loop_
_entity.id
_entity.type
_entity.pdbx_description
1 polymer ?
#
loop_
_entity_poly.entity_id
_entity_poly.type
_entity_poly.pdbx_seq_one_letter_code
_entity_poly.pdbx_strand_id
1 'polypeptide(L)'
;MDNEQKNDLRVLGGIKAKMIKWGIGAIVVMIALVIIFITGYSNATKKYEDIIADLSQEVDGLNKQLAEKAVEWETTPTTEITTSLIKSEIMDIGELATVEYFYTDAGKFEDPKQAFGINIPFTTKSFIAKWDGIIKAGVKIDEIAVEVNNENKEIIIHMPNAEILSHEIDNNSIETLDEKDGLFNPVKLEDVRQFDTVSKDAMEDRAIENGILDKALKNAEDIIEKLVNSDVVQEQGYTIKFEVME
;
A
#
# COMPACT_ATOMS: atom_id res chain seq x y z
N MET A 1 -33.56 -2.39 -94.56
CA MET A 1 -33.17 -2.37 -93.11
C MET A 1 -34.10 -3.35 -92.38
N ASP A 2 -33.55 -4.51 -92.01
CA ASP A 2 -34.29 -5.66 -91.51
C ASP A 2 -34.94 -5.42 -90.15
N ASN A 3 -36.09 -6.04 -89.98
CA ASN A 3 -36.87 -5.98 -88.74
C ASN A 3 -36.11 -6.44 -87.48
N GLU A 4 -35.10 -7.23 -87.68
CA GLU A 4 -34.16 -7.65 -86.62
C GLU A 4 -33.29 -6.51 -86.07
N GLN A 5 -32.74 -5.68 -86.94
CA GLN A 5 -31.97 -4.51 -86.52
C GLN A 5 -32.81 -3.46 -85.72
N LYS A 6 -34.08 -3.35 -86.03
CA LYS A 6 -35.03 -2.44 -85.31
C LYS A 6 -35.37 -3.00 -83.92
N ASN A 7 -35.45 -4.30 -83.75
CA ASN A 7 -35.73 -4.95 -82.49
C ASN A 7 -34.53 -4.89 -81.55
N ASP A 8 -33.31 -5.09 -82.10
CA ASP A 8 -32.05 -5.00 -81.28
C ASP A 8 -31.82 -3.55 -80.80
N LEU A 9 -32.08 -2.54 -81.58
CA LEU A 9 -32.02 -1.13 -81.15
C LEU A 9 -33.05 -0.77 -80.06
N ARG A 10 -34.26 -1.38 -80.09
CA ARG A 10 -35.29 -1.19 -79.05
C ARG A 10 -34.87 -1.89 -77.75
N VAL A 11 -34.31 -3.12 -77.82
CA VAL A 11 -33.88 -3.86 -76.67
C VAL A 11 -32.65 -3.14 -76.00
N LEU A 12 -31.68 -2.69 -76.81
CA LEU A 12 -30.55 -1.91 -76.33
C LEU A 12 -30.95 -0.56 -75.70
N GLY A 13 -31.99 0.12 -76.30
CA GLY A 13 -32.55 1.34 -75.70
C GLY A 13 -33.23 1.10 -74.38
N GLY A 14 -33.95 -0.04 -74.26
CA GLY A 14 -34.61 -0.44 -72.99
C GLY A 14 -33.59 -0.81 -71.89
N ILE A 15 -32.49 -1.48 -72.25
CA ILE A 15 -31.39 -1.81 -71.30
C ILE A 15 -30.68 -0.56 -70.84
N LYS A 16 -30.32 0.35 -71.77
CA LYS A 16 -29.72 1.66 -71.43
C LYS A 16 -30.64 2.49 -70.51
N ALA A 17 -31.91 2.56 -70.76
CA ALA A 17 -32.87 3.29 -69.96
C ALA A 17 -33.03 2.68 -68.54
N LYS A 18 -32.97 1.36 -68.39
CA LYS A 18 -32.95 0.65 -67.12
C LYS A 18 -31.66 0.91 -66.36
N MET A 19 -30.50 0.83 -67.03
CA MET A 19 -29.17 1.11 -66.42
C MET A 19 -29.07 2.56 -65.93
N ILE A 20 -29.62 3.53 -66.67
CA ILE A 20 -29.64 4.94 -66.25
C ILE A 20 -30.56 5.11 -65.01
N LYS A 21 -31.73 4.47 -64.95
CA LYS A 21 -32.62 4.51 -63.80
C LYS A 21 -31.97 3.90 -62.55
N TRP A 22 -31.28 2.77 -62.73
CA TRP A 22 -30.53 2.13 -61.66
C TRP A 22 -29.35 2.98 -61.17
N GLY A 23 -28.62 3.62 -62.08
CA GLY A 23 -27.54 4.56 -61.78
C GLY A 23 -28.05 5.79 -60.99
N ILE A 24 -29.19 6.36 -61.40
CA ILE A 24 -29.80 7.48 -60.68
C ILE A 24 -30.25 7.03 -59.28
N GLY A 25 -30.87 5.86 -59.16
CA GLY A 25 -31.27 5.28 -57.89
C GLY A 25 -30.09 5.08 -56.92
N ALA A 26 -28.97 4.57 -57.44
CA ALA A 26 -27.75 4.38 -56.64
C ALA A 26 -27.14 5.72 -56.18
N ILE A 27 -27.19 6.74 -57.02
CA ILE A 27 -26.70 8.09 -56.62
C ILE A 27 -27.59 8.71 -55.55
N VAL A 28 -28.92 8.57 -55.65
CA VAL A 28 -29.86 9.05 -54.62
C VAL A 28 -29.63 8.38 -53.28
N VAL A 29 -29.41 7.04 -53.28
CA VAL A 29 -29.09 6.30 -52.07
C VAL A 29 -27.76 6.75 -51.46
N MET A 30 -26.73 6.96 -52.28
CA MET A 30 -25.43 7.46 -51.81
C MET A 30 -25.56 8.86 -51.20
N ILE A 31 -26.32 9.76 -51.81
CA ILE A 31 -26.58 11.10 -51.28
C ILE A 31 -27.31 10.99 -49.93
N ALA A 32 -28.33 10.14 -49.83
CA ALA A 32 -29.04 9.92 -48.57
C ALA A 32 -28.14 9.40 -47.46
N LEU A 33 -27.24 8.44 -47.75
CA LEU A 33 -26.24 7.93 -46.80
C LEU A 33 -25.24 9.01 -46.37
N VAL A 34 -24.81 9.86 -47.28
CA VAL A 34 -23.90 10.97 -46.95
C VAL A 34 -24.62 11.99 -46.05
N ILE A 35 -25.89 12.29 -46.32
CA ILE A 35 -26.69 13.19 -45.46
C ILE A 35 -26.84 12.59 -44.04
N ILE A 36 -27.18 11.28 -43.94
CA ILE A 36 -27.30 10.60 -42.66
C ILE A 36 -25.94 10.60 -41.91
N PHE A 37 -24.84 10.37 -42.61
CA PHE A 37 -23.49 10.41 -42.03
C PHE A 37 -23.14 11.81 -41.52
N ILE A 38 -23.40 12.86 -42.32
CA ILE A 38 -23.09 14.27 -41.95
C ILE A 38 -23.95 14.69 -40.75
N THR A 39 -25.26 14.36 -40.76
CA THR A 39 -26.18 14.71 -39.65
C THR A 39 -25.82 13.90 -38.37
N GLY A 40 -25.45 12.63 -38.49
CA GLY A 40 -24.98 11.81 -37.37
C GLY A 40 -23.69 12.34 -36.77
N TYR A 41 -22.74 12.72 -37.64
CA TYR A 41 -21.47 13.30 -37.22
C TYR A 41 -21.65 14.66 -36.54
N SER A 42 -22.45 15.54 -37.11
CA SER A 42 -22.77 16.86 -36.55
C SER A 42 -23.48 16.79 -35.20
N ASN A 43 -24.39 15.81 -35.01
CA ASN A 43 -25.05 15.62 -33.71
C ASN A 43 -24.11 15.03 -32.65
N ALA A 44 -23.16 14.17 -33.07
CA ALA A 44 -22.15 13.65 -32.17
C ALA A 44 -21.16 14.75 -31.71
N THR A 45 -20.68 15.57 -32.65
CA THR A 45 -19.78 16.69 -32.32
C THR A 45 -20.41 17.70 -31.39
N LYS A 46 -21.67 18.09 -31.63
CA LYS A 46 -22.42 18.98 -30.71
C LYS A 46 -22.50 18.42 -29.30
N LYS A 47 -22.80 17.13 -29.16
CA LYS A 47 -22.89 16.49 -27.84
C LYS A 47 -21.54 16.52 -27.11
N TYR A 48 -20.43 16.35 -27.81
CA TYR A 48 -19.10 16.46 -27.20
C TYR A 48 -18.73 17.92 -26.87
N GLU A 49 -19.11 18.88 -27.71
CA GLU A 49 -18.93 20.31 -27.43
C GLU A 49 -19.71 20.74 -26.18
N ASP A 50 -20.95 20.27 -26.02
CA ASP A 50 -21.78 20.54 -24.84
C ASP A 50 -21.15 19.94 -23.57
N ILE A 51 -20.65 18.72 -23.65
CA ILE A 51 -19.95 18.07 -22.52
C ILE A 51 -18.66 18.82 -22.17
N ILE A 52 -17.88 19.23 -23.17
CA ILE A 52 -16.65 19.99 -22.94
C ILE A 52 -16.96 21.35 -22.32
N ALA A 53 -18.03 22.01 -22.75
CA ALA A 53 -18.45 23.30 -22.20
C ALA A 53 -18.89 23.16 -20.73
N ASP A 54 -19.66 22.10 -20.42
CA ASP A 54 -20.14 21.80 -19.07
C ASP A 54 -18.95 21.47 -18.12
N LEU A 55 -18.03 20.59 -18.56
CA LEU A 55 -16.81 20.28 -17.83
C LEU A 55 -15.92 21.52 -17.63
N SER A 56 -15.79 22.37 -18.66
CA SER A 56 -15.01 23.62 -18.53
C SER A 56 -15.62 24.55 -17.48
N GLN A 57 -16.93 24.65 -17.44
CA GLN A 57 -17.64 25.47 -16.45
C GLN A 57 -17.49 24.90 -15.03
N GLU A 58 -17.50 23.57 -14.89
CA GLU A 58 -17.25 22.90 -13.62
C GLU A 58 -15.80 23.11 -13.14
N VAL A 59 -14.80 22.97 -14.03
CA VAL A 59 -13.39 23.24 -13.74
C VAL A 59 -13.18 24.71 -13.35
N ASP A 60 -13.78 25.65 -14.05
CA ASP A 60 -13.68 27.07 -13.70
C ASP A 60 -14.35 27.38 -12.35
N GLY A 61 -15.48 26.72 -12.07
CA GLY A 61 -16.16 26.79 -10.75
C GLY A 61 -15.29 26.25 -9.61
N LEU A 62 -14.65 25.10 -9.83
CA LEU A 62 -13.73 24.50 -8.87
C LEU A 62 -12.47 25.35 -8.67
N ASN A 63 -11.90 25.90 -9.76
CA ASN A 63 -10.74 26.80 -9.67
C ASN A 63 -11.08 28.09 -8.90
N LYS A 64 -12.30 28.61 -9.07
CA LYS A 64 -12.75 29.78 -8.32
C LYS A 64 -12.92 29.46 -6.84
N GLN A 65 -13.50 28.30 -6.50
CA GLN A 65 -13.61 27.85 -5.11
C GLN A 65 -12.23 27.60 -4.48
N LEU A 66 -11.29 27.04 -5.25
CA LEU A 66 -9.91 26.87 -4.81
C LEU A 66 -9.22 28.21 -4.56
N ALA A 67 -9.42 29.19 -5.47
CA ALA A 67 -8.87 30.53 -5.31
C ALA A 67 -9.48 31.28 -4.12
N GLU A 68 -10.80 31.16 -3.89
CA GLU A 68 -11.46 31.74 -2.72
C GLU A 68 -10.97 31.10 -1.41
N LYS A 69 -10.79 29.77 -1.38
CA LYS A 69 -10.19 29.08 -0.24
C LYS A 69 -8.72 29.41 -0.04
N ALA A 70 -7.94 29.53 -1.10
CA ALA A 70 -6.54 29.93 -1.01
C ALA A 70 -6.38 31.33 -0.38
N VAL A 71 -7.27 32.28 -0.75
CA VAL A 71 -7.30 33.62 -0.13
C VAL A 71 -7.71 33.52 1.36
N GLU A 72 -8.64 32.63 1.70
CA GLU A 72 -9.03 32.38 3.08
C GLU A 72 -7.87 31.79 3.90
N TRP A 73 -7.04 30.93 3.30
CA TRP A 73 -5.84 30.39 3.92
C TRP A 73 -4.73 31.45 4.10
N GLU A 74 -4.56 32.38 3.15
CA GLU A 74 -3.59 33.48 3.26
C GLU A 74 -3.99 34.51 4.33
N THR A 75 -5.28 34.59 4.67
CA THR A 75 -5.80 35.50 5.73
C THR A 75 -5.99 34.79 7.07
N THR A 76 -5.73 33.47 7.16
CA THR A 76 -5.78 32.75 8.45
C THR A 76 -4.61 33.24 9.32
N PRO A 77 -4.84 33.60 10.58
CA PRO A 77 -3.76 34.00 11.46
C PRO A 77 -2.73 32.89 11.52
N THR A 78 -1.46 33.22 11.46
CA THR A 78 -0.33 32.29 11.59
C THR A 78 -0.67 31.25 12.63
N THR A 79 -0.84 30.01 12.22
CA THR A 79 -1.19 28.91 13.14
C THR A 79 -0.06 28.80 14.16
N GLU A 80 -0.34 29.11 15.41
CA GLU A 80 0.63 28.92 16.48
C GLU A 80 0.99 27.44 16.58
N ILE A 81 2.27 27.13 16.52
CA ILE A 81 2.76 25.77 16.74
C ILE A 81 2.64 25.49 18.22
N THR A 82 1.73 24.59 18.56
CA THR A 82 1.46 24.18 19.94
C THR A 82 1.79 22.70 20.12
N THR A 83 2.11 22.31 21.34
CA THR A 83 2.29 20.89 21.72
C THR A 83 1.11 20.03 21.27
N SER A 84 -0.13 20.54 21.40
CA SER A 84 -1.33 19.80 21.00
C SER A 84 -1.42 19.60 19.48
N LEU A 85 -0.97 20.56 18.67
CA LEU A 85 -0.94 20.45 17.22
C LEU A 85 0.04 19.35 16.80
N ILE A 86 1.29 19.42 17.26
CA ILE A 86 2.32 18.42 16.93
C ILE A 86 1.92 17.04 17.44
N LYS A 87 1.38 16.96 18.66
CA LYS A 87 0.91 15.72 19.25
C LYS A 87 -0.21 15.08 18.44
N SER A 88 -1.15 15.87 17.90
CA SER A 88 -2.24 15.34 17.07
C SER A 88 -1.76 14.76 15.75
N GLU A 89 -0.67 15.29 15.19
CA GLU A 89 -0.06 14.76 13.95
C GLU A 89 0.59 13.38 14.16
N ILE A 90 1.09 13.13 15.37
CA ILE A 90 1.79 11.88 15.72
C ILE A 90 0.81 10.82 16.23
N MET A 91 -0.22 11.18 17.00
CA MET A 91 -1.02 10.24 17.80
C MET A 91 -2.08 9.42 17.07
N ASP A 92 -2.32 9.62 15.79
CA ASP A 92 -3.26 8.79 15.02
C ASP A 92 -2.69 7.37 14.71
N ILE A 93 -1.45 7.11 15.11
CA ILE A 93 -0.73 5.85 14.91
C ILE A 93 -0.52 5.22 16.30
N GLY A 94 -1.13 4.10 16.63
CA GLY A 94 -0.97 3.47 17.96
C GLY A 94 0.45 2.93 18.20
N GLU A 95 0.95 2.08 17.31
CA GLU A 95 2.29 1.50 17.32
C GLU A 95 2.98 1.75 15.99
N LEU A 96 4.25 2.15 16.02
CA LEU A 96 5.05 2.37 14.82
C LEU A 96 6.11 1.27 14.70
N ALA A 97 5.78 0.19 13.98
CA ALA A 97 6.76 -0.81 13.58
C ALA A 97 7.64 -0.25 12.45
N THR A 98 8.93 -0.08 12.72
CA THR A 98 9.86 0.59 11.80
C THR A 98 10.90 -0.34 11.19
N VAL A 99 11.07 -1.55 11.77
CA VAL A 99 11.99 -2.58 11.28
C VAL A 99 11.31 -3.94 11.31
N GLU A 100 11.46 -4.68 10.21
CA GLU A 100 11.13 -6.10 10.12
C GLU A 100 12.40 -6.91 9.91
N TYR A 101 12.60 -7.93 10.73
CA TYR A 101 13.71 -8.87 10.65
C TYR A 101 13.19 -10.25 10.27
N PHE A 102 13.43 -10.64 9.03
CA PHE A 102 13.12 -11.97 8.52
C PHE A 102 14.25 -12.92 8.82
N TYR A 103 13.94 -14.09 9.33
CA TYR A 103 14.95 -15.11 9.64
C TYR A 103 14.46 -16.51 9.27
N THR A 104 15.42 -17.39 9.03
CA THR A 104 15.23 -18.84 9.00
C THR A 104 16.13 -19.40 10.12
N ASP A 105 15.56 -20.22 10.99
CA ASP A 105 16.33 -20.91 12.04
C ASP A 105 16.03 -22.41 12.03
N ALA A 106 16.89 -23.17 12.68
CA ALA A 106 16.71 -24.60 12.91
C ALA A 106 17.23 -24.95 14.29
N GLY A 107 16.45 -25.69 15.03
CA GLY A 107 16.78 -26.05 16.38
C GLY A 107 16.55 -27.53 16.69
N LYS A 108 17.20 -28.00 17.74
CA LYS A 108 17.07 -29.36 18.26
C LYS A 108 16.46 -29.29 19.65
N PHE A 109 15.43 -30.10 19.85
CA PHE A 109 14.86 -30.36 21.17
C PHE A 109 15.28 -31.73 21.65
N GLU A 110 15.68 -31.86 22.93
CA GLU A 110 16.01 -33.13 23.57
C GLU A 110 15.50 -33.11 25.01
N ASP A 111 14.75 -34.16 25.39
CA ASP A 111 14.26 -34.32 26.74
C ASP A 111 14.38 -35.78 27.20
N PRO A 112 15.41 -36.13 28.01
CA PRO A 112 15.54 -37.44 28.64
C PRO A 112 14.65 -37.56 29.90
N LYS A 113 14.04 -38.71 30.16
CA LYS A 113 13.51 -38.96 31.49
C LYS A 113 14.62 -39.03 32.53
N GLN A 114 14.34 -38.46 33.69
CA GLN A 114 15.28 -38.45 34.81
C GLN A 114 14.71 -39.24 36.01
N ALA A 115 15.59 -39.94 36.71
CA ALA A 115 15.31 -40.49 38.02
C ALA A 115 16.49 -40.14 38.99
N PHE A 116 16.14 -39.55 40.11
CA PHE A 116 17.14 -39.12 41.12
C PHE A 116 18.23 -38.17 40.56
N GLY A 117 17.87 -37.31 39.55
CA GLY A 117 18.78 -36.38 38.89
C GLY A 117 19.68 -37.01 37.82
N ILE A 118 19.49 -38.29 37.49
CA ILE A 118 20.28 -39.03 36.49
C ILE A 118 19.39 -39.30 35.27
N ASN A 119 19.92 -39.03 34.08
CA ASN A 119 19.23 -39.34 32.84
C ASN A 119 19.10 -40.85 32.63
N ILE A 120 17.90 -41.37 32.40
CA ILE A 120 17.64 -42.78 32.16
C ILE A 120 18.05 -43.10 30.70
N PRO A 121 18.92 -44.10 30.47
CA PRO A 121 19.31 -44.45 29.10
C PRO A 121 18.12 -44.85 28.23
N PHE A 122 18.19 -44.53 26.92
CA PHE A 122 17.17 -44.83 25.88
C PHE A 122 15.82 -44.12 26.02
N THR A 123 15.66 -43.24 27.01
CA THR A 123 14.40 -42.51 27.25
C THR A 123 14.38 -41.11 26.64
N THR A 124 15.52 -40.67 26.02
CA THR A 124 15.61 -39.35 25.42
C THR A 124 14.71 -39.29 24.16
N LYS A 125 13.71 -38.42 24.21
CA LYS A 125 12.96 -37.99 23.01
C LYS A 125 13.68 -36.79 22.41
N SER A 126 13.62 -36.66 21.11
CA SER A 126 14.23 -35.53 20.41
C SER A 126 13.53 -35.26 19.09
N PHE A 127 13.57 -34.01 18.65
CA PHE A 127 13.26 -33.64 17.27
C PHE A 127 14.15 -32.48 16.81
N ILE A 128 14.30 -32.36 15.52
CA ILE A 128 14.95 -31.25 14.85
C ILE A 128 13.91 -30.61 13.94
N ALA A 129 13.68 -29.31 14.10
CA ALA A 129 12.78 -28.57 13.24
C ALA A 129 13.48 -27.33 12.67
N LYS A 130 13.06 -26.95 11.48
CA LYS A 130 13.42 -25.71 10.80
C LYS A 130 12.15 -24.89 10.61
N TRP A 131 12.27 -23.57 10.70
CA TRP A 131 11.16 -22.64 10.52
C TRP A 131 11.64 -21.28 10.06
N ASP A 132 10.71 -20.52 9.46
CA ASP A 132 10.89 -19.11 9.13
C ASP A 132 10.10 -18.25 10.10
N GLY A 133 10.58 -17.06 10.41
CA GLY A 133 9.90 -16.12 11.29
C GLY A 133 10.17 -14.67 10.95
N ILE A 134 9.37 -13.81 11.55
CA ILE A 134 9.43 -12.35 11.39
C ILE A 134 9.38 -11.72 12.77
N ILE A 135 10.37 -10.90 13.09
CA ILE A 135 10.40 -10.05 14.28
C ILE A 135 10.18 -8.62 13.83
N LYS A 136 9.22 -7.93 14.44
CA LYS A 136 8.96 -6.51 14.21
C LYS A 136 9.37 -5.71 15.43
N ALA A 137 10.16 -4.67 15.23
CA ALA A 137 10.58 -3.74 16.25
C ALA A 137 10.16 -2.31 15.91
N GLY A 138 9.90 -1.51 16.92
CA GLY A 138 9.43 -0.14 16.77
C GLY A 138 9.25 0.56 18.09
N VAL A 139 8.48 1.62 18.09
CA VAL A 139 8.16 2.43 19.27
C VAL A 139 6.65 2.53 19.48
N LYS A 140 6.22 2.68 20.73
CA LYS A 140 4.85 3.00 21.09
C LYS A 140 4.62 4.49 20.99
N ILE A 141 3.75 4.87 20.08
CA ILE A 141 3.47 6.30 19.79
C ILE A 141 2.78 6.99 20.95
N ASP A 142 1.91 6.27 21.67
CA ASP A 142 1.17 6.80 22.83
C ASP A 142 2.09 7.19 24.01
N GLU A 143 3.29 6.65 24.05
CA GLU A 143 4.31 7.00 25.05
C GLU A 143 5.16 8.22 24.65
N ILE A 144 5.05 8.71 23.40
CA ILE A 144 5.79 9.90 22.95
C ILE A 144 5.27 11.16 23.66
N ALA A 145 6.18 11.93 24.21
CA ALA A 145 5.88 13.25 24.72
C ALA A 145 6.49 14.35 23.84
N VAL A 146 5.75 15.45 23.67
CA VAL A 146 6.19 16.58 22.83
C VAL A 146 6.18 17.85 23.68
N GLU A 147 7.27 18.62 23.58
CA GLU A 147 7.41 19.93 24.18
C GLU A 147 7.72 20.97 23.09
N VAL A 148 6.99 22.08 23.06
CA VAL A 148 7.21 23.18 22.12
C VAL A 148 7.68 24.39 22.86
N ASN A 149 8.89 24.87 22.56
CA ASN A 149 9.47 26.10 23.09
C ASN A 149 9.41 27.19 22.01
N ASN A 150 8.43 28.08 22.13
CA ASN A 150 8.20 29.15 21.17
C ASN A 150 9.27 30.27 21.26
N GLU A 151 9.94 30.44 22.40
CA GLU A 151 10.99 31.45 22.57
C GLU A 151 12.25 31.06 21.79
N ASN A 152 12.65 29.83 21.89
CA ASN A 152 13.85 29.30 21.23
C ASN A 152 13.57 28.71 19.83
N LYS A 153 12.30 28.62 19.43
CA LYS A 153 11.86 27.93 18.20
C LYS A 153 12.34 26.48 18.16
N GLU A 154 12.09 25.74 19.23
CA GLU A 154 12.46 24.35 19.37
C GLU A 154 11.23 23.48 19.63
N ILE A 155 11.20 22.33 18.98
CA ILE A 155 10.24 21.24 19.23
C ILE A 155 11.08 20.08 19.76
N ILE A 156 10.86 19.67 21.01
CA ILE A 156 11.55 18.55 21.64
C ILE A 156 10.57 17.36 21.66
N ILE A 157 11.00 16.26 21.06
CA ILE A 157 10.24 15.01 20.99
C ILE A 157 10.94 13.99 21.87
N HIS A 158 10.29 13.62 22.97
CA HIS A 158 10.77 12.61 23.89
C HIS A 158 10.31 11.24 23.39
N MET A 159 11.27 10.45 22.94
CA MET A 159 11.04 9.12 22.37
C MET A 159 11.11 8.04 23.44
N PRO A 160 10.17 7.08 23.49
CA PRO A 160 10.35 5.88 24.28
C PRO A 160 11.46 5.01 23.68
N ASN A 161 11.97 4.08 24.47
CA ASN A 161 12.87 3.06 23.94
C ASN A 161 12.15 2.20 22.91
N ALA A 162 12.87 1.81 21.87
CA ALA A 162 12.32 0.85 20.92
C ALA A 162 12.21 -0.55 21.57
N GLU A 163 11.20 -1.30 21.20
CA GLU A 163 10.96 -2.65 21.69
C GLU A 163 10.53 -3.59 20.56
N ILE A 164 10.51 -4.88 20.84
CA ILE A 164 9.92 -5.87 19.95
C ILE A 164 8.40 -5.77 20.11
N LEU A 165 7.72 -5.39 19.02
CA LEU A 165 6.26 -5.22 18.98
C LEU A 165 5.55 -6.53 18.63
N SER A 166 6.16 -7.37 17.78
CA SER A 166 5.64 -8.70 17.47
C SER A 166 6.74 -9.66 17.03
N HIS A 167 6.51 -10.95 17.31
CA HIS A 167 7.33 -12.04 16.82
C HIS A 167 6.41 -13.18 16.34
N GLU A 168 6.42 -13.42 15.05
CA GLU A 168 5.59 -14.42 14.41
C GLU A 168 6.44 -15.49 13.75
N ILE A 169 6.07 -16.76 13.93
CA ILE A 169 6.62 -17.90 13.17
C ILE A 169 5.62 -18.25 12.08
N ASP A 170 6.10 -18.41 10.86
CA ASP A 170 5.26 -18.92 9.77
C ASP A 170 5.02 -20.42 9.98
N ASN A 171 3.83 -20.76 10.46
CA ASN A 171 3.43 -22.15 10.71
C ASN A 171 3.48 -23.03 9.45
N ASN A 172 3.43 -22.44 8.24
CA ASN A 172 3.53 -23.19 6.99
C ASN A 172 4.97 -23.51 6.61
N SER A 173 5.95 -22.84 7.21
CA SER A 173 7.38 -23.05 6.98
C SER A 173 7.99 -24.11 7.89
N ILE A 174 7.25 -24.56 8.92
CA ILE A 174 7.76 -25.53 9.88
C ILE A 174 7.98 -26.88 9.21
N GLU A 175 9.23 -27.31 9.17
CA GLU A 175 9.66 -28.58 8.61
C GLU A 175 10.37 -29.40 9.71
N THR A 176 9.82 -30.59 10.03
CA THR A 176 10.47 -31.53 10.92
C THR A 176 11.54 -32.31 10.13
N LEU A 177 12.80 -32.10 10.45
CA LEU A 177 13.95 -32.72 9.78
C LEU A 177 14.27 -34.10 10.33
N ASP A 178 14.09 -34.28 11.65
CA ASP A 178 14.31 -35.56 12.36
C ASP A 178 13.41 -35.63 13.60
N GLU A 179 12.90 -36.80 13.92
CA GLU A 179 12.10 -37.06 15.13
C GLU A 179 12.39 -38.44 15.69
N LYS A 180 12.57 -38.49 17.00
CA LYS A 180 12.84 -39.75 17.70
C LYS A 180 12.12 -39.79 19.04
N ASP A 181 11.27 -40.78 19.22
CA ASP A 181 10.67 -41.12 20.51
C ASP A 181 11.68 -41.78 21.46
N GLY A 182 11.62 -41.38 22.71
CA GLY A 182 12.31 -42.10 23.77
C GLY A 182 11.51 -43.32 24.27
N LEU A 183 12.17 -44.31 24.83
CA LEU A 183 11.51 -45.46 25.42
C LEU A 183 10.57 -45.02 26.56
N PHE A 184 9.25 -45.23 26.40
CA PHE A 184 8.19 -44.72 27.29
C PHE A 184 8.15 -43.20 27.43
N ASN A 185 8.74 -42.46 26.42
CA ASN A 185 8.82 -41.02 26.42
C ASN A 185 8.61 -40.49 24.97
N PRO A 186 7.38 -40.55 24.43
CA PRO A 186 7.08 -40.07 23.10
C PRO A 186 7.14 -38.53 23.07
N VAL A 187 7.41 -37.95 21.88
CA VAL A 187 7.25 -36.51 21.61
C VAL A 187 5.79 -36.11 21.79
N LYS A 188 5.53 -34.98 22.44
CA LYS A 188 4.20 -34.45 22.73
C LYS A 188 4.06 -33.02 22.23
N LEU A 189 2.83 -32.57 22.03
CA LEU A 189 2.54 -31.19 21.64
C LEU A 189 3.11 -30.16 22.66
N GLU A 190 3.18 -30.51 23.94
CA GLU A 190 3.77 -29.65 24.98
C GLU A 190 5.26 -29.41 24.74
N ASP A 191 5.99 -30.41 24.26
CA ASP A 191 7.41 -30.32 23.92
C ASP A 191 7.63 -29.35 22.76
N VAL A 192 6.73 -29.40 21.76
CA VAL A 192 6.76 -28.48 20.62
C VAL A 192 6.49 -27.05 21.06
N ARG A 193 5.51 -26.83 21.96
CA ARG A 193 5.24 -25.49 22.52
C ARG A 193 6.40 -24.93 23.34
N GLN A 194 7.01 -25.78 24.19
CA GLN A 194 8.16 -25.39 24.98
C GLN A 194 9.33 -25.03 24.06
N PHE A 195 9.58 -25.82 23.03
CA PHE A 195 10.59 -25.57 22.03
C PHE A 195 10.34 -24.24 21.29
N ASP A 196 9.09 -23.98 20.86
CA ASP A 196 8.69 -22.74 20.19
C ASP A 196 8.99 -21.50 21.06
N THR A 197 8.63 -21.54 22.35
CA THR A 197 8.90 -20.45 23.29
C THR A 197 10.39 -20.17 23.44
N VAL A 198 11.17 -21.21 23.72
CA VAL A 198 12.64 -21.06 23.91
C VAL A 198 13.33 -20.59 22.63
N SER A 199 12.85 -21.06 21.47
CA SER A 199 13.39 -20.67 20.18
C SER A 199 13.09 -19.21 19.84
N LYS A 200 11.88 -18.74 20.17
CA LYS A 200 11.50 -17.34 20.03
C LYS A 200 12.38 -16.43 20.87
N ASP A 201 12.50 -16.71 22.16
CA ASP A 201 13.33 -15.94 23.08
C ASP A 201 14.78 -15.83 22.57
N ALA A 202 15.37 -16.96 22.14
CA ALA A 202 16.72 -16.98 21.60
C ALA A 202 16.88 -16.16 20.30
N MET A 203 15.84 -16.10 19.47
CA MET A 203 15.86 -15.31 18.24
C MET A 203 15.67 -13.82 18.52
N GLU A 204 14.84 -13.47 19.49
CA GLU A 204 14.68 -12.08 19.95
C GLU A 204 16.00 -11.55 20.52
N ASP A 205 16.63 -12.29 21.42
CA ASP A 205 17.95 -11.94 21.97
C ASP A 205 18.97 -11.70 20.84
N ARG A 206 19.03 -12.60 19.86
CA ARG A 206 19.93 -12.47 18.70
C ARG A 206 19.62 -11.26 17.84
N ALA A 207 18.33 -10.94 17.63
CA ALA A 207 17.91 -9.76 16.89
C ALA A 207 18.30 -8.48 17.65
N ILE A 208 18.16 -8.46 18.97
CA ILE A 208 18.56 -7.34 19.84
C ILE A 208 20.08 -7.16 19.79
N GLU A 209 20.86 -8.24 19.95
CA GLU A 209 22.32 -8.21 19.82
C GLU A 209 22.80 -7.70 18.45
N ASN A 210 22.02 -7.96 17.40
CA ASN A 210 22.27 -7.45 16.04
C ASN A 210 21.80 -6.00 15.83
N GLY A 211 21.33 -5.31 16.88
CA GLY A 211 20.98 -3.89 16.86
C GLY A 211 19.64 -3.58 16.22
N ILE A 212 18.65 -4.49 16.27
CA ILE A 212 17.33 -4.24 15.71
C ILE A 212 16.64 -3.05 16.40
N LEU A 213 16.81 -2.90 17.73
CA LEU A 213 16.19 -1.84 18.51
C LEU A 213 16.79 -0.47 18.17
N ASP A 214 18.11 -0.38 18.03
CA ASP A 214 18.78 0.88 17.63
C ASP A 214 18.31 1.34 16.24
N LYS A 215 18.18 0.39 15.30
CA LYS A 215 17.63 0.66 13.97
C LYS A 215 16.18 1.11 14.03
N ALA A 216 15.39 0.44 14.87
CA ALA A 216 13.97 0.75 15.01
C ALA A 216 13.77 2.17 15.57
N LEU A 217 14.52 2.55 16.61
CA LEU A 217 14.47 3.88 17.18
C LEU A 217 14.86 4.94 16.14
N LYS A 218 15.99 4.75 15.44
CA LYS A 218 16.42 5.70 14.42
C LYS A 218 15.42 5.86 13.28
N ASN A 219 14.85 4.76 12.78
CA ASN A 219 13.83 4.83 11.75
C ASN A 219 12.56 5.54 12.25
N ALA A 220 12.19 5.35 13.53
CA ALA A 220 11.07 6.05 14.14
C ALA A 220 11.32 7.56 14.19
N GLU A 221 12.52 8.00 14.62
CA GLU A 221 12.93 9.40 14.59
C GLU A 221 12.81 9.99 13.19
N ASP A 222 13.36 9.30 12.16
CA ASP A 222 13.33 9.75 10.76
C ASP A 222 11.89 9.88 10.22
N ILE A 223 10.98 9.01 10.64
CA ILE A 223 9.57 9.05 10.24
C ILE A 223 8.84 10.20 10.94
N ILE A 224 9.02 10.32 12.25
CA ILE A 224 8.39 11.35 13.06
C ILE A 224 8.91 12.74 12.66
N GLU A 225 10.21 12.87 12.37
CA GLU A 225 10.78 14.11 11.85
C GLU A 225 10.05 14.56 10.57
N LYS A 226 9.84 13.64 9.63
CA LYS A 226 9.13 13.95 8.37
C LYS A 226 7.67 14.32 8.59
N LEU A 227 7.00 13.73 9.57
CA LEU A 227 5.61 14.05 9.91
C LEU A 227 5.50 15.43 10.53
N VAL A 228 6.40 15.75 11.48
CA VAL A 228 6.38 17.02 12.23
C VAL A 228 6.95 18.17 11.40
N ASN A 229 7.92 17.90 10.52
CA ASN A 229 8.61 18.92 9.71
C ASN A 229 7.75 19.40 8.54
N SER A 230 6.54 19.84 8.83
CA SER A 230 5.59 20.43 7.89
C SER A 230 6.08 21.81 7.40
N ASP A 231 5.51 22.28 6.28
CA ASP A 231 5.82 23.60 5.72
C ASP A 231 5.66 24.71 6.76
N VAL A 232 4.64 24.63 7.61
CA VAL A 232 4.36 25.59 8.69
C VAL A 232 5.49 25.63 9.73
N VAL A 233 6.03 24.44 10.09
CA VAL A 233 7.15 24.32 11.05
C VAL A 233 8.43 24.90 10.47
N GLN A 234 8.70 24.61 9.20
CA GLN A 234 9.87 25.11 8.48
C GLN A 234 9.81 26.65 8.27
N GLU A 235 8.68 27.15 7.79
CA GLU A 235 8.48 28.59 7.54
C GLU A 235 8.60 29.44 8.81
N GLN A 236 8.21 28.89 9.94
CA GLN A 236 8.34 29.54 11.24
C GLN A 236 9.73 29.39 11.87
N GLY A 237 10.62 28.59 11.26
CA GLY A 237 12.01 28.44 11.67
C GLY A 237 12.20 27.60 12.93
N TYR A 238 11.34 26.62 13.20
CA TYR A 238 11.53 25.70 14.33
C TYR A 238 12.57 24.65 14.01
N THR A 239 13.29 24.23 15.06
CA THR A 239 14.24 23.10 15.03
C THR A 239 13.65 21.94 15.80
N ILE A 240 13.69 20.74 15.24
CA ILE A 240 13.21 19.51 15.89
C ILE A 240 14.40 18.82 16.56
N LYS A 241 14.23 18.41 17.82
CA LYS A 241 15.20 17.64 18.59
C LYS A 241 14.55 16.38 19.15
N PHE A 242 15.29 15.29 19.17
CA PHE A 242 14.86 14.03 19.76
C PHE A 242 15.66 13.77 21.04
N GLU A 243 14.95 13.33 22.08
CA GLU A 243 15.53 12.89 23.35
C GLU A 243 14.92 11.55 23.73
N VAL A 244 15.77 10.55 24.02
CA VAL A 244 15.29 9.22 24.45
C VAL A 244 15.01 9.28 25.94
N MET A 245 13.82 8.81 26.34
CA MET A 245 13.43 8.73 27.75
C MET A 245 14.20 7.58 28.42
N GLU A 246 14.75 7.83 29.62
CA GLU A 246 15.43 6.80 30.43
C GLU A 246 14.42 5.87 31.14
#